data_ef6bdbd9d78ccc9e864b62933c9d3aba
#
_entry.id   ef6bdbd9d78ccc9e864b62933c9d3aba
#
_cell.length_a   1.000
_cell.length_b   1.000
_cell.length_c   1.000
_cell.angle_alpha   90.00
_cell.angle_beta   90.00
_cell.angle_gamma   90.00
#
_symmetry.space_group_name_H-M   'P 1'
#
loop_
_entity.id
_entity.type
_entity.pdbx_description
1 polymer ?
#
loop_
_entity_poly.entity_id
_entity_poly.type
_entity_poly.pdbx_seq_one_letter_code
_entity_poly.pdbx_strand_id
1 'polypeptide(L)'
;GDAKVWKFLEKQKRAIVSDDAASADVKELFEITKHQADSQTGTDHYRLNQTFEGIPVYGAEQTLHFDKSGNVSLYMGQVVEDVSGKLEASDSKRGVTEDVYADTKTDLVKPDISASEAISIAEKDAASKIGNLGEAQKAPEAKLYIYAPEDQAARLAYVTEVNVLEPSPLRTRYFVDAKTGSILFQYDLIEHATGTGKGVLGDTKSFTVGTSGSSYVMTDSTRGKGIQTYTASNRTSLPGSTVTSSSSTFNDPASVDAHAY
;
A
#
# COMPACT_ATOMS: atom_id res chain seq x y z
N GLY A 1 -13.61 -10.71 -25.24
CA GLY A 1 -13.20 -11.20 -23.94
C GLY A 1 -11.68 -11.27 -23.80
N ASP A 2 -11.22 -11.86 -22.75
CA ASP A 2 -9.84 -11.86 -22.26
C ASP A 2 -8.83 -12.56 -23.19
N ALA A 3 -9.31 -13.35 -24.16
CA ALA A 3 -8.47 -14.07 -25.11
C ALA A 3 -7.47 -13.16 -25.87
N LYS A 4 -7.85 -11.90 -26.15
CA LYS A 4 -6.97 -10.92 -26.81
C LYS A 4 -5.84 -10.46 -25.91
N VAL A 5 -6.07 -10.38 -24.60
CA VAL A 5 -5.05 -10.05 -23.57
C VAL A 5 -3.99 -11.14 -23.57
N TRP A 6 -4.41 -12.39 -23.41
CA TRP A 6 -3.50 -13.54 -23.36
C TRP A 6 -2.70 -13.70 -24.66
N LYS A 7 -3.35 -13.51 -25.81
CA LYS A 7 -2.68 -13.53 -27.12
C LYS A 7 -1.60 -12.45 -27.24
N PHE A 8 -1.87 -11.25 -26.73
CA PHE A 8 -0.89 -10.15 -26.73
C PHE A 8 0.28 -10.50 -25.80
N LEU A 9 0.02 -10.89 -24.56
CA LEU A 9 1.05 -11.23 -23.57
C LEU A 9 1.92 -12.38 -24.06
N GLU A 10 1.34 -13.45 -24.66
CA GLU A 10 2.10 -14.56 -25.20
C GLU A 10 3.05 -14.12 -26.30
N LYS A 11 2.60 -13.21 -27.19
CA LYS A 11 3.45 -12.65 -28.25
C LYS A 11 4.60 -11.79 -27.71
N GLN A 12 4.37 -11.08 -26.61
CA GLN A 12 5.35 -10.16 -26.02
C GLN A 12 6.13 -10.79 -24.86
N LYS A 13 5.85 -12.02 -24.49
CA LYS A 13 6.35 -12.68 -23.28
C LYS A 13 7.84 -12.51 -23.07
N ARG A 14 8.66 -12.81 -24.09
CA ARG A 14 10.13 -12.69 -24.00
C ARG A 14 10.65 -11.27 -23.83
N ALA A 15 9.83 -10.27 -24.17
CA ALA A 15 10.19 -8.85 -23.95
C ALA A 15 9.70 -8.33 -22.59
N ILE A 16 8.85 -9.11 -21.90
CA ILE A 16 8.20 -8.68 -20.66
C ILE A 16 8.81 -9.40 -19.45
N VAL A 17 9.14 -10.67 -19.58
CA VAL A 17 9.67 -11.49 -18.49
C VAL A 17 11.05 -12.07 -18.83
N SER A 18 11.79 -12.54 -17.82
CA SER A 18 13.07 -13.23 -18.01
C SER A 18 12.93 -14.51 -18.86
N ASP A 19 14.02 -14.95 -19.46
CA ASP A 19 14.05 -16.15 -20.32
C ASP A 19 13.56 -17.40 -19.56
N ASP A 20 13.88 -17.55 -18.29
CA ASP A 20 13.44 -18.67 -17.45
C ASP A 20 11.92 -18.67 -17.24
N ALA A 21 11.32 -17.51 -17.02
CA ALA A 21 9.88 -17.35 -16.90
C ALA A 21 9.16 -17.46 -18.26
N ALA A 22 9.86 -17.22 -19.37
CA ALA A 22 9.28 -17.27 -20.71
C ALA A 22 8.80 -18.68 -21.15
N SER A 23 9.16 -19.73 -20.43
CA SER A 23 8.66 -21.08 -20.65
C SER A 23 7.28 -21.34 -20.04
N ALA A 24 6.88 -20.59 -19.01
CA ALA A 24 5.58 -20.75 -18.33
C ALA A 24 4.40 -20.22 -19.18
N ASP A 25 3.17 -20.66 -18.89
CA ASP A 25 1.96 -20.08 -19.49
C ASP A 25 1.80 -18.63 -18.97
N VAL A 26 1.43 -17.70 -19.84
CA VAL A 26 1.19 -16.30 -19.44
C VAL A 26 0.10 -16.15 -18.39
N LYS A 27 -0.82 -17.11 -18.28
CA LYS A 27 -1.86 -17.14 -17.26
C LYS A 27 -1.35 -17.56 -15.87
N GLU A 28 -0.18 -18.16 -15.80
CA GLU A 28 0.53 -18.44 -14.55
C GLU A 28 1.34 -17.24 -14.09
N LEU A 29 1.75 -16.39 -15.06
CA LEU A 29 2.57 -15.21 -14.81
C LEU A 29 1.76 -13.94 -14.56
N PHE A 30 0.51 -13.89 -15.02
CA PHE A 30 -0.33 -12.70 -14.90
C PHE A 30 -1.77 -13.04 -14.57
N GLU A 31 -2.40 -12.20 -13.77
CA GLU A 31 -3.81 -12.24 -13.42
C GLU A 31 -4.52 -10.97 -13.92
N ILE A 32 -5.69 -11.12 -14.56
CA ILE A 32 -6.55 -9.98 -14.88
C ILE A 32 -7.32 -9.57 -13.63
N THR A 33 -7.01 -8.41 -13.07
CA THR A 33 -7.64 -7.89 -11.85
C THR A 33 -8.84 -6.99 -12.15
N LYS A 34 -8.87 -6.37 -13.33
CA LYS A 34 -9.99 -5.53 -13.75
C LYS A 34 -10.13 -5.52 -15.28
N HIS A 35 -11.37 -5.55 -15.75
CA HIS A 35 -11.75 -5.28 -17.13
C HIS A 35 -12.85 -4.23 -17.16
N GLN A 36 -12.72 -3.25 -18.02
CA GLN A 36 -13.72 -2.22 -18.28
C GLN A 36 -13.84 -2.01 -19.79
N ALA A 37 -15.01 -2.31 -20.33
CA ALA A 37 -15.36 -2.02 -21.71
C ALA A 37 -16.09 -0.67 -21.75
N ASP A 38 -15.68 0.20 -22.66
CA ASP A 38 -16.39 1.44 -22.99
C ASP A 38 -17.22 1.23 -24.26
N SER A 39 -18.54 1.14 -24.10
CA SER A 39 -19.46 0.94 -25.21
C SER A 39 -19.61 2.15 -26.14
N GLN A 40 -19.24 3.36 -25.69
CA GLN A 40 -19.33 4.58 -26.51
C GLN A 40 -18.15 4.69 -27.47
N THR A 41 -16.97 4.39 -26.98
CA THR A 41 -15.72 4.45 -27.78
C THR A 41 -15.37 3.11 -28.44
N GLY A 42 -15.93 1.99 -27.95
CA GLY A 42 -15.59 0.64 -28.35
C GLY A 42 -14.21 0.18 -27.87
N THR A 43 -13.65 0.84 -26.86
CA THR A 43 -12.35 0.52 -26.27
C THR A 43 -12.48 -0.43 -25.07
N ASP A 44 -11.46 -1.23 -24.84
CA ASP A 44 -11.34 -2.10 -23.67
C ASP A 44 -10.10 -1.75 -22.84
N HIS A 45 -10.28 -1.71 -21.53
CA HIS A 45 -9.23 -1.38 -20.56
C HIS A 45 -9.09 -2.53 -19.58
N TYR A 46 -7.87 -3.05 -19.47
CA TYR A 46 -7.51 -4.13 -18.55
C TYR A 46 -6.47 -3.66 -17.57
N ARG A 47 -6.60 -4.13 -16.33
CA ARG A 47 -5.51 -4.14 -15.34
C ARG A 47 -5.12 -5.57 -15.05
N LEU A 48 -3.82 -5.76 -14.96
CA LEU A 48 -3.23 -7.06 -14.65
C LEU A 48 -2.23 -6.90 -13.51
N ASN A 49 -2.05 -7.97 -12.75
CA ASN A 49 -0.94 -8.11 -11.82
C ASN A 49 -0.04 -9.24 -12.30
N GLN A 50 1.28 -9.04 -12.15
CA GLN A 50 2.21 -10.16 -12.23
C GLN A 50 1.98 -11.09 -11.04
N THR A 51 2.04 -12.40 -11.29
CA THR A 51 1.93 -13.44 -10.27
C THR A 51 3.12 -14.41 -10.35
N PHE A 52 3.43 -15.03 -9.23
CA PHE A 52 4.34 -16.17 -9.14
C PHE A 52 3.71 -17.20 -8.21
N GLU A 53 3.52 -18.44 -8.70
CA GLU A 53 2.79 -19.50 -7.99
C GLU A 53 1.43 -19.03 -7.43
N GLY A 54 0.71 -18.20 -8.21
CA GLY A 54 -0.57 -17.63 -7.84
C GLY A 54 -0.53 -16.48 -6.83
N ILE A 55 0.65 -16.09 -6.33
CA ILE A 55 0.81 -14.96 -5.42
C ILE A 55 1.13 -13.70 -6.22
N PRO A 56 0.38 -12.59 -6.04
CA PRO A 56 0.65 -11.34 -6.75
C PRO A 56 1.98 -10.70 -6.31
N VAL A 57 2.70 -10.11 -7.27
CA VAL A 57 3.91 -9.33 -7.02
C VAL A 57 3.50 -7.88 -6.75
N TYR A 58 3.87 -7.37 -5.59
CA TYR A 58 3.49 -6.03 -5.17
C TYR A 58 4.16 -4.94 -6.03
N GLY A 59 3.34 -4.04 -6.57
CA GLY A 59 3.81 -2.96 -7.44
C GLY A 59 4.06 -3.37 -8.91
N ALA A 60 3.93 -4.66 -9.24
CA ALA A 60 4.07 -5.18 -10.60
C ALA A 60 2.72 -5.23 -11.33
N GLU A 61 2.06 -4.08 -11.38
CA GLU A 61 0.78 -3.89 -12.05
C GLU A 61 0.99 -3.43 -13.49
N GLN A 62 0.16 -3.94 -14.41
CA GLN A 62 0.16 -3.53 -15.81
C GLN A 62 -1.22 -3.02 -16.23
N THR A 63 -1.20 -2.10 -17.18
CA THR A 63 -2.39 -1.58 -17.84
C THR A 63 -2.29 -1.88 -19.35
N LEU A 64 -3.35 -2.44 -19.89
CA LEU A 64 -3.45 -2.80 -21.30
C LEU A 64 -4.76 -2.26 -21.87
N HIS A 65 -4.65 -1.44 -22.91
CA HIS A 65 -5.80 -0.86 -23.60
C HIS A 65 -5.88 -1.38 -25.03
N PHE A 66 -7.09 -1.65 -25.49
CA PHE A 66 -7.39 -2.00 -26.86
C PHE A 66 -8.28 -0.93 -27.49
N ASP A 67 -8.02 -0.61 -28.76
CA ASP A 67 -8.87 0.24 -29.56
C ASP A 67 -10.13 -0.53 -30.04
N LYS A 68 -11.05 0.18 -30.68
CA LYS A 68 -12.29 -0.39 -31.25
C LYS A 68 -12.07 -1.48 -32.30
N SER A 69 -10.88 -1.55 -32.88
CA SER A 69 -10.49 -2.57 -33.86
C SER A 69 -9.86 -3.79 -33.19
N GLY A 70 -9.68 -3.76 -31.87
CA GLY A 70 -9.04 -4.82 -31.09
C GLY A 70 -7.51 -4.80 -31.12
N ASN A 71 -6.90 -3.71 -31.62
CA ASN A 71 -5.45 -3.54 -31.57
C ASN A 71 -5.04 -2.93 -30.21
N VAL A 72 -3.84 -3.28 -29.76
CA VAL A 72 -3.27 -2.67 -28.55
C VAL A 72 -2.92 -1.22 -28.84
N SER A 73 -3.52 -0.31 -28.11
CA SER A 73 -3.27 1.13 -28.15
C SER A 73 -2.34 1.61 -27.03
N LEU A 74 -2.30 0.88 -25.91
CA LEU A 74 -1.40 1.16 -24.80
C LEU A 74 -1.08 -0.13 -24.04
N TYR A 75 0.20 -0.31 -23.71
CA TYR A 75 0.69 -1.25 -22.70
C TYR A 75 1.71 -0.54 -21.84
N MET A 76 1.50 -0.51 -20.54
CA MET A 76 2.39 0.13 -19.57
C MET A 76 2.32 -0.59 -18.23
N GLY A 77 3.36 -0.46 -17.44
CA GLY A 77 3.46 -1.02 -16.10
C GLY A 77 4.86 -1.53 -15.81
N GLN A 78 4.98 -2.19 -14.67
CA GLN A 78 6.25 -2.77 -14.23
C GLN A 78 6.12 -4.29 -14.14
N VAL A 79 7.21 -4.98 -14.40
CA VAL A 79 7.36 -6.41 -14.22
C VAL A 79 8.66 -6.64 -13.45
N VAL A 80 8.62 -7.51 -12.46
CA VAL A 80 9.81 -7.96 -11.74
C VAL A 80 10.40 -9.13 -12.48
N GLU A 81 11.64 -8.97 -12.94
CA GLU A 81 12.39 -10.06 -13.55
C GLU A 81 12.89 -11.04 -12.49
N ASP A 82 12.95 -12.32 -12.86
CA ASP A 82 13.50 -13.40 -12.04
C ASP A 82 12.98 -13.41 -10.59
N VAL A 83 11.67 -13.48 -10.44
CA VAL A 83 11.02 -13.56 -9.10
C VAL A 83 11.51 -14.79 -8.33
N SER A 84 11.67 -15.93 -8.99
CA SER A 84 12.14 -17.18 -8.37
C SER A 84 13.53 -17.02 -7.77
N GLY A 85 14.52 -16.61 -8.58
CA GLY A 85 15.90 -16.45 -8.10
C GLY A 85 16.04 -15.38 -7.02
N LYS A 86 15.24 -14.31 -7.08
CA LYS A 86 15.21 -13.29 -6.01
C LYS A 86 14.65 -13.82 -4.69
N LEU A 87 13.66 -14.72 -4.72
CA LEU A 87 13.12 -15.40 -3.54
C LEU A 87 14.12 -16.42 -2.97
N GLU A 88 14.73 -17.25 -3.80
CA GLU A 88 15.75 -18.23 -3.44
C GLU A 88 16.96 -17.56 -2.79
N ALA A 89 17.45 -16.45 -3.35
CA ALA A 89 18.54 -15.65 -2.77
C ALA A 89 18.20 -15.11 -1.37
N SER A 90 16.92 -14.88 -1.09
CA SER A 90 16.43 -14.49 0.22
C SER A 90 16.49 -15.64 1.23
N ASP A 91 16.10 -16.83 0.84
CA ASP A 91 16.10 -18.02 1.70
C ASP A 91 17.53 -18.49 2.04
N SER A 92 18.43 -18.46 1.08
CA SER A 92 19.84 -18.79 1.28
C SER A 92 20.52 -17.87 2.33
N LYS A 93 20.17 -16.58 2.35
CA LYS A 93 20.70 -15.61 3.34
C LYS A 93 20.18 -15.84 4.76
N ARG A 94 19.09 -16.60 4.92
CA ARG A 94 18.53 -16.95 6.25
C ARG A 94 19.25 -18.15 6.92
N GLY A 95 20.29 -18.70 6.30
CA GLY A 95 21.07 -19.80 6.87
C GLY A 95 20.37 -21.17 6.74
N VAL A 96 19.44 -21.28 5.82
CA VAL A 96 18.90 -22.58 5.38
C VAL A 96 20.06 -23.32 4.70
N THR A 97 20.54 -24.39 5.31
CA THR A 97 21.61 -25.21 4.75
C THR A 97 21.15 -25.89 3.48
N GLU A 98 22.08 -26.21 2.57
CA GLU A 98 21.81 -26.83 1.25
C GLU A 98 20.89 -28.06 1.28
N ASP A 99 20.80 -28.76 2.42
CA ASP A 99 19.94 -29.92 2.61
C ASP A 99 18.43 -29.60 2.81
N VAL A 100 18.05 -28.32 2.89
CA VAL A 100 16.68 -27.83 3.10
C VAL A 100 16.31 -26.77 2.05
N TYR A 101 16.85 -26.88 0.85
CA TYR A 101 16.35 -26.07 -0.26
C TYR A 101 14.86 -26.41 -0.48
N ALA A 102 14.05 -25.37 -0.63
CA ALA A 102 12.67 -25.48 -1.03
C ALA A 102 12.61 -26.40 -2.27
N ASP A 103 12.15 -27.60 -2.08
CA ASP A 103 12.19 -28.69 -3.08
C ASP A 103 11.28 -28.36 -4.28
N THR A 104 10.47 -27.31 -4.12
CA THR A 104 9.57 -26.81 -5.16
C THR A 104 9.38 -25.28 -5.05
N LYS A 105 9.07 -24.63 -6.19
CA LYS A 105 8.68 -23.20 -6.23
C LYS A 105 7.54 -22.87 -5.27
N THR A 106 6.67 -23.82 -5.01
CA THR A 106 5.55 -23.70 -4.08
C THR A 106 6.00 -23.48 -2.63
N ASP A 107 7.14 -24.02 -2.22
CA ASP A 107 7.66 -23.82 -0.86
C ASP A 107 8.19 -22.41 -0.64
N LEU A 108 8.65 -21.73 -1.70
CA LEU A 108 9.07 -20.33 -1.64
C LEU A 108 7.90 -19.40 -1.25
N VAL A 109 6.68 -19.75 -1.65
CA VAL A 109 5.48 -18.95 -1.41
C VAL A 109 4.61 -19.45 -0.26
N LYS A 110 5.09 -20.41 0.53
CA LYS A 110 4.39 -20.91 1.72
C LYS A 110 4.72 -20.01 2.93
N PRO A 111 3.75 -19.37 3.58
CA PRO A 111 4.01 -18.57 4.77
C PRO A 111 4.24 -19.45 6.00
N ASP A 112 5.11 -19.02 6.93
CA ASP A 112 5.35 -19.66 8.22
C ASP A 112 4.57 -19.00 9.36
N ILE A 113 4.09 -17.77 9.14
CA ILE A 113 3.15 -17.08 10.03
C ILE A 113 1.78 -16.91 9.35
N SER A 114 0.75 -16.75 10.14
CA SER A 114 -0.61 -16.50 9.64
C SER A 114 -0.86 -15.01 9.33
N ALA A 115 -1.91 -14.72 8.56
CA ALA A 115 -2.38 -13.37 8.30
C ALA A 115 -2.74 -12.62 9.60
N SER A 116 -3.34 -13.31 10.58
CA SER A 116 -3.69 -12.72 11.88
C SER A 116 -2.46 -12.37 12.71
N GLU A 117 -1.40 -13.17 12.66
CA GLU A 117 -0.13 -12.84 13.32
C GLU A 117 0.51 -11.62 12.67
N ALA A 118 0.51 -11.52 11.34
CA ALA A 118 1.02 -10.35 10.63
C ALA A 118 0.25 -9.06 11.00
N ILE A 119 -1.08 -9.13 11.13
CA ILE A 119 -1.90 -8.01 11.61
C ILE A 119 -1.48 -7.63 13.04
N SER A 120 -1.37 -8.59 13.94
CA SER A 120 -0.99 -8.34 15.33
C SER A 120 0.40 -7.70 15.45
N ILE A 121 1.35 -8.09 14.60
CA ILE A 121 2.68 -7.48 14.53
C ILE A 121 2.57 -6.01 14.11
N ALA A 122 1.80 -5.70 13.07
CA ALA A 122 1.59 -4.34 12.57
C ALA A 122 0.89 -3.45 13.63
N GLU A 123 -0.15 -3.96 14.27
CA GLU A 123 -0.87 -3.25 15.34
C GLU A 123 0.03 -2.99 16.56
N LYS A 124 0.86 -3.93 16.93
CA LYS A 124 1.81 -3.78 18.04
C LYS A 124 2.86 -2.70 17.75
N ASP A 125 3.38 -2.65 16.53
CA ASP A 125 4.30 -1.58 16.10
C ASP A 125 3.59 -0.23 16.08
N ALA A 126 2.38 -0.15 15.52
CA ALA A 126 1.56 1.06 15.51
C ALA A 126 1.28 1.56 16.95
N ALA A 127 0.88 0.66 17.86
CA ALA A 127 0.66 0.99 19.26
C ALA A 127 1.91 1.54 19.96
N SER A 128 3.10 1.05 19.59
CA SER A 128 4.36 1.56 20.14
C SER A 128 4.63 3.02 19.76
N LYS A 129 4.05 3.51 18.66
CA LYS A 129 4.24 4.88 18.14
C LYS A 129 3.26 5.89 18.74
N ILE A 130 1.99 5.48 18.91
CA ILE A 130 0.92 6.39 19.33
C ILE A 130 0.30 6.04 20.68
N GLY A 131 0.80 4.99 21.34
CA GLY A 131 0.20 4.45 22.55
C GLY A 131 -0.86 3.39 22.25
N ASN A 132 -1.89 3.29 23.07
CA ASN A 132 -2.95 2.32 22.85
C ASN A 132 -3.73 2.65 21.57
N LEU A 133 -3.91 1.66 20.70
CA LEU A 133 -4.73 1.83 19.50
C LEU A 133 -6.22 1.98 19.90
N GLY A 134 -6.86 2.98 19.31
CA GLY A 134 -8.29 3.12 19.34
C GLY A 134 -8.99 2.13 18.40
N GLU A 135 -10.28 2.33 18.17
CA GLU A 135 -11.06 1.51 17.25
C GLU A 135 -10.57 1.70 15.82
N ALA A 136 -10.34 0.58 15.14
CA ALA A 136 -9.95 0.58 13.74
C ALA A 136 -11.09 1.11 12.84
N GLN A 137 -10.78 2.00 11.90
CA GLN A 137 -11.76 2.56 10.96
C GLN A 137 -12.31 1.49 9.99
N LYS A 138 -11.55 0.45 9.77
CA LYS A 138 -11.91 -0.74 9.01
C LYS A 138 -11.25 -1.95 9.67
N ALA A 139 -11.94 -3.08 9.67
CA ALA A 139 -11.34 -4.33 10.11
C ALA A 139 -10.04 -4.60 9.32
N PRO A 140 -8.90 -4.81 9.98
CA PRO A 140 -7.64 -5.03 9.31
C PRO A 140 -7.67 -6.33 8.51
N GLU A 141 -7.13 -6.28 7.30
CA GLU A 141 -6.93 -7.43 6.43
C GLU A 141 -5.45 -7.53 6.09
N ALA A 142 -4.91 -8.73 6.06
CA ALA A 142 -3.57 -8.98 5.56
C ALA A 142 -3.65 -9.87 4.32
N LYS A 143 -3.06 -9.39 3.22
CA LYS A 143 -2.98 -10.11 1.95
C LYS A 143 -1.55 -10.50 1.66
N LEU A 144 -1.36 -11.71 1.16
CA LEU A 144 -0.05 -12.24 0.81
C LEU A 144 0.39 -11.68 -0.55
N TYR A 145 1.63 -11.21 -0.60
CA TYR A 145 2.29 -10.66 -1.79
C TYR A 145 3.73 -11.10 -1.83
N ILE A 146 4.32 -11.07 -3.02
CA ILE A 146 5.76 -11.05 -3.18
C ILE A 146 6.20 -9.59 -3.17
N TYR A 147 6.96 -9.20 -2.17
CA TYR A 147 7.58 -7.88 -2.06
C TYR A 147 8.99 -7.95 -2.64
N ALA A 148 9.19 -7.29 -3.77
CA ALA A 148 10.42 -7.36 -4.56
C ALA A 148 10.93 -5.94 -4.86
N PRO A 149 11.51 -5.22 -3.88
CA PRO A 149 12.13 -3.93 -4.11
C PRO A 149 13.35 -4.06 -5.04
N GLU A 150 13.66 -3.01 -5.79
CA GLU A 150 14.64 -3.03 -6.87
C GLU A 150 16.04 -3.50 -6.43
N ASP A 151 16.51 -3.01 -5.29
CA ASP A 151 17.88 -3.24 -4.79
C ASP A 151 17.97 -4.34 -3.70
N GLN A 152 16.93 -5.12 -3.48
CA GLN A 152 16.89 -6.12 -2.41
C GLN A 152 16.38 -7.47 -2.92
N ALA A 153 16.68 -8.52 -2.17
CA ALA A 153 16.11 -9.83 -2.42
C ALA A 153 14.58 -9.79 -2.22
N ALA A 154 13.84 -10.48 -3.07
CA ALA A 154 12.40 -10.59 -2.91
C ALA A 154 12.03 -11.35 -1.62
N ARG A 155 10.91 -11.03 -1.05
CA ARG A 155 10.37 -11.65 0.17
C ARG A 155 8.89 -11.97 0.00
N LEU A 156 8.47 -13.09 0.55
CA LEU A 156 7.06 -13.34 0.76
C LEU A 156 6.60 -12.48 1.94
N ALA A 157 5.60 -11.63 1.74
CA ALA A 157 5.17 -10.67 2.75
C ALA A 157 3.65 -10.57 2.84
N TYR A 158 3.14 -10.46 4.05
CA TYR A 158 1.79 -9.97 4.28
C TYR A 158 1.78 -8.45 4.21
N VAL A 159 0.88 -7.91 3.40
CA VAL A 159 0.61 -6.47 3.33
C VAL A 159 -0.68 -6.20 4.08
N THR A 160 -0.59 -5.36 5.10
CA THR A 160 -1.72 -4.96 5.94
C THR A 160 -1.71 -3.45 6.19
N GLU A 161 -2.83 -2.91 6.61
CA GLU A 161 -2.99 -1.49 6.93
C GLU A 161 -3.56 -1.35 8.34
N VAL A 162 -2.90 -0.56 9.17
CA VAL A 162 -3.44 -0.09 10.44
C VAL A 162 -3.99 1.31 10.23
N ASN A 163 -5.28 1.49 10.49
CA ASN A 163 -5.99 2.74 10.27
C ASN A 163 -6.86 3.07 11.48
N VAL A 164 -6.44 4.03 12.28
CA VAL A 164 -7.11 4.50 13.49
C VAL A 164 -7.14 6.02 13.52
N LEU A 165 -8.15 6.59 14.17
CA LEU A 165 -8.25 8.05 14.39
C LEU A 165 -7.86 8.46 15.80
N GLU A 166 -8.13 7.60 16.80
CA GLU A 166 -7.88 7.87 18.21
C GLU A 166 -6.82 6.90 18.77
N PRO A 167 -6.01 7.30 19.71
CA PRO A 167 -5.89 8.63 20.31
C PRO A 167 -5.17 9.65 19.40
N SER A 168 -4.57 9.19 18.34
CA SER A 168 -3.89 9.99 17.33
C SER A 168 -4.10 9.36 15.95
N PRO A 169 -4.45 10.15 14.91
CA PRO A 169 -4.61 9.61 13.57
C PRO A 169 -3.34 8.89 13.11
N LEU A 170 -3.50 7.64 12.69
CA LEU A 170 -2.45 6.84 12.09
C LEU A 170 -3.07 6.00 10.98
N ARG A 171 -2.47 6.06 9.81
CA ARG A 171 -2.82 5.22 8.67
C ARG A 171 -1.55 4.74 8.00
N THR A 172 -1.08 3.59 8.42
CA THR A 172 0.22 3.06 7.97
C THR A 172 0.03 1.72 7.29
N ARG A 173 0.68 1.56 6.14
CA ARG A 173 0.79 0.27 5.46
C ARG A 173 2.06 -0.43 5.88
N TYR A 174 1.92 -1.70 6.23
CA TYR A 174 2.98 -2.58 6.70
C TYR A 174 3.22 -3.71 5.72
N PHE A 175 4.48 -4.06 5.53
CA PHE A 175 4.95 -5.25 4.86
C PHE A 175 5.63 -6.12 5.91
N VAL A 176 4.98 -7.21 6.28
CA VAL A 176 5.47 -8.14 7.31
C VAL A 176 5.97 -9.40 6.61
N ASP A 177 7.23 -9.75 6.80
CA ASP A 177 7.83 -10.98 6.25
C ASP A 177 7.00 -12.20 6.67
N ALA A 178 6.46 -12.91 5.71
CA ALA A 178 5.56 -14.04 5.97
C ALA A 178 6.29 -15.29 6.50
N LYS A 179 7.62 -15.30 6.46
CA LYS A 179 8.46 -16.36 7.03
C LYS A 179 8.90 -16.05 8.46
N THR A 180 9.30 -14.82 8.74
CA THR A 180 9.95 -14.45 10.01
C THR A 180 9.12 -13.57 10.93
N GLY A 181 8.06 -12.93 10.44
CA GLY A 181 7.28 -11.93 11.16
C GLY A 181 7.99 -10.57 11.29
N SER A 182 9.14 -10.36 10.66
CA SER A 182 9.83 -9.08 10.71
C SER A 182 9.12 -8.05 9.83
N ILE A 183 9.06 -6.80 10.28
CA ILE A 183 8.58 -5.69 9.44
C ILE A 183 9.67 -5.36 8.41
N LEU A 184 9.40 -5.61 7.14
CA LEU A 184 10.30 -5.35 6.02
C LEU A 184 10.29 -3.90 5.60
N PHE A 185 9.09 -3.32 5.56
CA PHE A 185 8.86 -1.94 5.13
C PHE A 185 7.54 -1.43 5.68
N GLN A 186 7.44 -0.13 5.85
CA GLN A 186 6.20 0.54 6.22
C GLN A 186 6.20 1.98 5.72
N TYR A 187 5.04 2.51 5.41
CA TYR A 187 4.88 3.91 5.03
C TYR A 187 3.52 4.47 5.44
N ASP A 188 3.51 5.77 5.69
CA ASP A 188 2.31 6.51 6.03
C ASP A 188 1.42 6.67 4.78
N LEU A 189 0.14 6.44 4.94
CA LEU A 189 -0.91 6.65 3.93
C LEU A 189 -1.72 7.92 4.19
N ILE A 190 -1.41 8.66 5.24
CA ILE A 190 -2.03 9.96 5.46
C ILE A 190 -1.44 10.92 4.44
N GLU A 191 -2.27 11.36 3.52
CA GLU A 191 -1.89 12.39 2.57
C GLU A 191 -1.80 13.73 3.30
N HIS A 192 -0.62 14.36 3.23
CA HIS A 192 -0.42 15.69 3.78
C HIS A 192 -0.85 16.73 2.75
N ALA A 193 -1.73 17.62 3.17
CA ALA A 193 -2.17 18.75 2.37
C ALA A 193 -1.71 20.05 3.03
N THR A 194 -1.72 21.16 2.27
CA THR A 194 -1.54 22.49 2.84
C THR A 194 -2.88 22.99 3.33
N GLY A 195 -2.99 23.18 4.64
CA GLY A 195 -4.10 23.87 5.27
C GLY A 195 -3.84 25.37 5.41
N THR A 196 -4.89 26.14 5.49
CA THR A 196 -4.83 27.57 5.81
C THR A 196 -5.83 27.89 6.92
N GLY A 197 -5.52 28.89 7.72
CA GLY A 197 -6.41 29.36 8.78
C GLY A 197 -6.09 30.77 9.19
N LYS A 198 -7.03 31.45 9.88
CA LYS A 198 -6.82 32.77 10.46
C LYS A 198 -6.15 32.64 11.83
N GLY A 199 -5.03 33.31 11.98
CA GLY A 199 -4.41 33.52 13.29
C GLY A 199 -5.21 34.51 14.14
N VAL A 200 -4.93 34.57 15.43
CA VAL A 200 -5.59 35.43 16.40
C VAL A 200 -5.44 36.94 16.06
N LEU A 201 -4.41 37.27 15.32
CA LEU A 201 -4.15 38.65 14.84
C LEU A 201 -4.79 38.93 13.47
N GLY A 202 -5.60 38.01 12.94
CA GLY A 202 -6.28 38.14 11.64
C GLY A 202 -5.41 37.81 10.44
N ASP A 203 -4.15 37.51 10.63
CA ASP A 203 -3.24 37.03 9.58
C ASP A 203 -3.60 35.63 9.07
N THR A 204 -3.22 35.32 7.83
CA THR A 204 -3.41 33.99 7.28
C THR A 204 -2.16 33.13 7.56
N LYS A 205 -2.35 32.01 8.22
CA LYS A 205 -1.33 30.99 8.43
C LYS A 205 -1.48 29.88 7.41
N SER A 206 -0.36 29.36 6.91
CA SER A 206 -0.31 28.15 6.09
C SER A 206 0.46 27.07 6.85
N PHE A 207 -0.06 25.86 6.87
CA PHE A 207 0.51 24.74 7.63
C PHE A 207 0.20 23.41 6.97
N THR A 208 0.97 22.39 7.31
CA THR A 208 0.74 21.02 6.85
C THR A 208 -0.45 20.43 7.61
N VAL A 209 -1.35 19.77 6.90
CA VAL A 209 -2.49 19.03 7.50
C VAL A 209 -2.54 17.62 6.95
N GLY A 210 -2.99 16.69 7.76
CA GLY A 210 -3.34 15.34 7.33
C GLY A 210 -4.72 15.29 6.69
N THR A 211 -5.02 14.22 5.97
CA THR A 211 -6.36 13.90 5.49
C THR A 211 -6.87 12.62 6.13
N SER A 212 -8.15 12.59 6.49
CA SER A 212 -8.83 11.41 7.02
C SER A 212 -10.18 11.26 6.32
N GLY A 213 -10.27 10.31 5.39
CA GLY A 213 -11.42 10.17 4.51
C GLY A 213 -11.62 11.44 3.67
N SER A 214 -12.79 12.08 3.81
CA SER A 214 -13.13 13.34 3.13
C SER A 214 -12.80 14.59 3.96
N SER A 215 -12.17 14.44 5.13
CA SER A 215 -11.90 15.55 6.05
C SER A 215 -10.40 15.85 6.16
N TYR A 216 -10.07 17.10 6.43
CA TYR A 216 -8.74 17.56 6.78
C TYR A 216 -8.59 17.56 8.30
N VAL A 217 -7.39 17.21 8.79
CA VAL A 217 -7.07 17.11 10.22
C VAL A 217 -5.84 17.95 10.51
N MET A 218 -5.85 18.72 11.60
CA MET A 218 -4.66 19.47 12.06
C MET A 218 -3.62 18.53 12.67
N THR A 219 -2.97 17.77 11.81
CA THR A 219 -1.92 16.80 12.16
C THR A 219 -0.78 16.93 11.15
N ASP A 220 0.44 17.08 11.64
CA ASP A 220 1.66 17.09 10.84
C ASP A 220 2.63 16.03 11.37
N SER A 221 2.69 14.88 10.72
CA SER A 221 3.61 13.79 11.05
C SER A 221 5.01 13.96 10.43
N THR A 222 5.23 15.04 9.66
CA THR A 222 6.52 15.31 9.01
C THR A 222 7.56 15.94 9.94
N ARG A 223 7.16 16.38 11.12
CA ARG A 223 8.02 17.07 12.10
C ARG A 223 8.21 16.28 13.39
N GLY A 224 9.41 15.80 13.62
CA GLY A 224 9.81 15.16 14.87
C GLY A 224 8.89 13.98 15.24
N LYS A 225 8.25 14.07 16.42
CA LYS A 225 7.25 13.07 16.87
C LYS A 225 5.82 13.34 16.36
N GLY A 226 5.69 14.29 15.44
CA GLY A 226 4.41 14.78 14.96
C GLY A 226 3.86 15.95 15.79
N ILE A 227 3.05 16.77 15.12
CA ILE A 227 2.29 17.86 15.75
C ILE A 227 0.81 17.54 15.58
N GLN A 228 0.02 17.67 16.63
CA GLN A 228 -1.42 17.45 16.59
C GLN A 228 -2.12 18.51 17.42
N THR A 229 -3.15 19.13 16.83
CA THR A 229 -3.95 20.15 17.51
C THR A 229 -5.30 19.60 17.92
N TYR A 230 -5.67 19.87 19.15
CA TYR A 230 -6.94 19.47 19.74
C TYR A 230 -7.75 20.71 20.12
N THR A 231 -9.06 20.63 19.98
CA THR A 231 -9.97 21.63 20.53
C THR A 231 -10.60 21.09 21.82
N ALA A 232 -10.52 21.89 22.87
CA ALA A 232 -11.16 21.58 24.14
C ALA A 232 -12.66 21.85 24.12
N SER A 233 -13.18 22.62 23.14
CA SER A 233 -14.60 22.99 23.00
C SER A 233 -15.21 23.48 24.33
N ASN A 234 -14.44 24.28 25.09
CA ASN A 234 -14.79 24.76 26.45
C ASN A 234 -15.04 23.66 27.48
N ARG A 235 -14.50 22.45 27.27
CA ARG A 235 -14.59 21.34 28.24
C ARG A 235 -13.37 21.32 29.16
N THR A 236 -13.52 20.66 30.30
CA THR A 236 -12.43 20.50 31.29
C THR A 236 -11.58 19.25 31.07
N SER A 237 -11.99 18.35 30.16
CA SER A 237 -11.24 17.13 29.85
C SER A 237 -10.22 17.38 28.74
N LEU A 238 -8.96 17.00 28.98
CA LEU A 238 -7.88 17.07 28.00
C LEU A 238 -7.52 15.65 27.52
N PRO A 239 -7.03 15.53 26.27
CA PRO A 239 -6.66 16.60 25.31
C PRO A 239 -7.83 17.25 24.56
N GLY A 240 -9.05 16.74 24.63
CA GLY A 240 -10.19 17.20 23.82
C GLY A 240 -10.33 16.40 22.53
N SER A 241 -10.96 17.00 21.51
CA SER A 241 -11.17 16.36 20.21
C SER A 241 -10.18 16.88 19.17
N THR A 242 -9.74 16.02 18.25
CA THR A 242 -8.88 16.44 17.12
C THR A 242 -9.60 17.50 16.30
N VAL A 243 -8.86 18.54 15.88
CA VAL A 243 -9.40 19.61 15.02
C VAL A 243 -9.53 19.08 13.61
N THR A 244 -10.76 19.09 13.09
CA THR A 244 -11.09 18.63 11.73
C THR A 244 -11.85 19.68 10.95
N SER A 245 -11.72 19.66 9.62
CA SER A 245 -12.47 20.53 8.70
C SER A 245 -12.85 19.75 7.45
N SER A 246 -14.01 20.06 6.87
CA SER A 246 -14.43 19.51 5.57
C SER A 246 -13.67 20.13 4.36
N SER A 247 -12.88 21.18 4.60
CA SER A 247 -12.02 21.81 3.60
C SER A 247 -10.62 22.01 4.16
N SER A 248 -9.64 22.35 3.31
CA SER A 248 -8.28 22.68 3.75
C SER A 248 -8.20 24.03 4.50
N THR A 249 -9.35 24.70 4.73
CA THR A 249 -9.42 25.99 5.41
C THR A 249 -10.02 25.79 6.81
N PHE A 250 -9.30 26.28 7.81
CA PHE A 250 -9.65 26.22 9.23
C PHE A 250 -9.93 27.65 9.73
N ASN A 251 -11.09 28.16 9.37
CA ASN A 251 -11.50 29.53 9.66
C ASN A 251 -12.67 29.59 10.63
N ASP A 252 -12.74 28.69 11.59
CA ASP A 252 -13.72 28.84 12.68
C ASP A 252 -13.41 30.14 13.43
N PRO A 253 -14.30 31.12 13.42
CA PRO A 253 -14.06 32.43 14.06
C PRO A 253 -13.94 32.34 15.58
N ALA A 254 -14.37 31.24 16.18
CA ALA A 254 -14.23 30.98 17.61
C ALA A 254 -12.94 30.22 17.98
N SER A 255 -12.15 29.79 16.98
CA SER A 255 -11.03 28.91 17.16
C SER A 255 -9.71 29.67 16.91
N VAL A 256 -8.79 29.48 17.83
CA VAL A 256 -7.39 29.92 17.68
C VAL A 256 -6.48 28.74 17.25
N ASP A 257 -7.08 27.67 16.79
CA ASP A 257 -6.39 26.41 16.53
C ASP A 257 -5.29 26.58 15.49
N ALA A 258 -5.57 27.36 14.42
CA ALA A 258 -4.57 27.67 13.39
C ALA A 258 -3.41 28.54 13.89
N HIS A 259 -3.56 29.26 15.00
CA HIS A 259 -2.50 30.01 15.64
C HIS A 259 -1.65 29.14 16.57
N ALA A 260 -2.30 28.17 17.20
CA ALA A 260 -1.63 27.24 18.12
C ALA A 260 -0.84 26.15 17.39
N TYR A 261 -1.25 25.84 16.16
CA TYR A 261 -0.60 24.81 15.32
C TYR A 261 0.75 25.30 14.77
#